data_be42a7597627aa9e48034d28391fced3
#
_entry.id   be42a7597627aa9e48034d28391fced3
#
_cell.length_a   1.000
_cell.length_b   1.000
_cell.length_c   1.000
_cell.angle_alpha   90.00
_cell.angle_beta   90.00
_cell.angle_gamma   90.00
#
_symmetry.space_group_name_H-M   'P 1'
#
loop_
_entity.id
_entity.type
_entity.pdbx_description
1 polymer ?
#
loop_
_entity_poly.entity_id
_entity_poly.type
_entity_poly.pdbx_seq_one_letter_code
_entity_poly.pdbx_strand_id
1 'polypeptide(L)'
;MSMSDSVERKEKKAIRKIAHPAIGEIYCLNEAEARGTLHEICTDKLYFREGVSISPGDIVFDVGANIGVFTLCAAKQGAHIYAFEPIPSTFEVLQHNIHLHGFDNIAQARNIGLSNRAEEKLMFHYPEWSVCDSWIVQDDWIELMTENWENTLDLFQIADPDRYKAIRSLGSKSQQQDAVREIIERASASQVQIECKFDTLSGVIARENIQSIGLLKLDAEFADWEILSGVKAEDWNRIRQVAMEVHVQSDAAPISKFFRDQGFSHVAGKQLKMGTSCVWARK
;
A
#
# COMPACT_ATOMS: atom_id res chain seq x y z
N MET A 1 -3.75 19.18 30.80
CA MET A 1 -3.60 18.89 29.39
C MET A 1 -2.51 17.85 29.29
N SER A 2 -2.83 16.60 28.93
CA SER A 2 -1.84 15.51 28.88
C SER A 2 -1.01 15.61 27.61
N MET A 3 0.18 15.03 27.61
CA MET A 3 1.04 14.98 26.41
C MET A 3 0.32 14.32 25.21
N SER A 4 -0.65 13.44 25.45
CA SER A 4 -1.52 12.83 24.43
C SER A 4 -2.37 13.85 23.68
N ASP A 5 -2.93 14.87 24.36
CA ASP A 5 -3.78 15.90 23.72
C ASP A 5 -2.99 16.86 22.80
N SER A 6 -1.66 16.95 23.01
CA SER A 6 -0.79 17.81 22.18
C SER A 6 -0.29 17.11 20.92
N VAL A 7 -0.18 15.78 20.93
CA VAL A 7 0.19 14.95 19.78
C VAL A 7 -1.02 14.82 18.84
N GLU A 8 -2.21 14.53 19.37
CA GLU A 8 -3.44 14.45 18.55
C GLU A 8 -3.81 15.75 17.82
N ARG A 9 -3.42 16.92 18.34
CA ARG A 9 -3.70 18.21 17.67
C ARG A 9 -2.75 18.56 16.52
N LYS A 10 -1.57 17.93 16.42
CA LYS A 10 -0.60 18.19 15.34
C LYS A 10 -0.89 17.40 14.05
N GLU A 11 -1.73 16.37 14.08
CA GLU A 11 -1.84 15.37 13.01
C GLU A 11 -3.11 15.45 12.14
N LYS A 12 -4.10 16.29 12.41
CA LYS A 12 -5.26 16.38 11.50
C LYS A 12 -4.90 17.15 10.24
N LYS A 13 -4.24 16.49 9.28
CA LYS A 13 -4.23 16.96 7.89
C LYS A 13 -5.68 17.11 7.41
N ALA A 14 -5.96 18.22 6.75
CA ALA A 14 -7.28 18.44 6.15
C ALA A 14 -7.51 17.37 5.08
N ILE A 15 -8.54 16.54 5.25
CA ILE A 15 -9.00 15.61 4.23
C ILE A 15 -9.38 16.40 2.99
N ARG A 16 -8.81 16.05 1.85
CA ARG A 16 -9.06 16.66 0.55
C ARG A 16 -9.88 15.74 -0.32
N LYS A 17 -10.36 16.23 -1.45
CA LYS A 17 -11.17 15.48 -2.38
C LYS A 17 -10.63 15.67 -3.78
N ILE A 18 -10.41 14.57 -4.49
CA ILE A 18 -10.01 14.58 -5.91
C ILE A 18 -10.93 13.67 -6.70
N ALA A 19 -10.93 13.80 -8.03
CA ALA A 19 -11.70 12.95 -8.92
C ALA A 19 -10.79 12.22 -9.91
N HIS A 20 -11.14 10.97 -10.21
CA HIS A 20 -10.46 10.15 -11.20
C HIS A 20 -11.48 9.44 -12.12
N PRO A 21 -11.25 9.37 -13.45
CA PRO A 21 -12.23 8.81 -14.40
C PRO A 21 -12.66 7.37 -14.09
N ALA A 22 -11.76 6.52 -13.58
CA ALA A 22 -12.06 5.12 -13.31
C ALA A 22 -12.83 4.91 -12.00
N ILE A 23 -12.61 5.75 -10.98
CA ILE A 23 -13.18 5.56 -9.65
C ILE A 23 -14.31 6.56 -9.37
N GLY A 24 -14.19 7.80 -9.82
CA GLY A 24 -15.00 8.93 -9.40
C GLY A 24 -14.27 9.76 -8.35
N GLU A 25 -15.02 10.40 -7.45
CA GLU A 25 -14.45 11.20 -6.36
C GLU A 25 -13.89 10.31 -5.24
N ILE A 26 -12.76 10.69 -4.68
CA ILE A 26 -12.19 10.07 -3.48
C ILE A 26 -11.65 11.14 -2.52
N TYR A 27 -11.68 10.81 -1.25
CA TYR A 27 -10.97 11.56 -0.21
C TYR A 27 -9.51 11.12 -0.13
N CYS A 28 -8.62 12.05 0.22
CA CYS A 28 -7.19 11.79 0.39
C CYS A 28 -6.56 12.75 1.41
N LEU A 29 -5.42 12.37 1.96
CA LEU A 29 -4.58 13.20 2.83
C LEU A 29 -3.59 14.04 2.01
N ASN A 30 -3.11 13.49 0.90
CA ASN A 30 -2.19 14.11 -0.04
C ASN A 30 -2.67 13.87 -1.48
N GLU A 31 -2.95 14.94 -2.23
CA GLU A 31 -3.45 14.82 -3.60
C GLU A 31 -2.43 14.22 -4.57
N ALA A 32 -1.15 14.58 -4.41
CA ALA A 32 -0.09 14.10 -5.28
C ALA A 32 0.07 12.57 -5.13
N GLU A 33 0.15 12.10 -3.89
CA GLU A 33 0.21 10.69 -3.56
C GLU A 33 -1.01 9.93 -4.12
N ALA A 34 -2.22 10.42 -3.84
CA ALA A 34 -3.45 9.81 -4.33
C ALA A 34 -3.50 9.72 -5.87
N ARG A 35 -2.98 10.73 -6.59
CA ARG A 35 -2.87 10.68 -8.06
C ARG A 35 -1.90 9.60 -8.54
N GLY A 36 -0.76 9.43 -7.86
CA GLY A 36 0.20 8.37 -8.12
C GLY A 36 -0.43 7.00 -7.96
N THR A 37 -1.02 6.74 -6.80
CA THR A 37 -1.68 5.47 -6.48
C THR A 37 -2.85 5.17 -7.43
N LEU A 38 -3.66 6.17 -7.78
CA LEU A 38 -4.74 6.03 -8.76
C LEU A 38 -4.20 5.64 -10.15
N HIS A 39 -3.10 6.26 -10.57
CA HIS A 39 -2.48 5.92 -11.86
C HIS A 39 -1.98 4.48 -11.86
N GLU A 40 -1.23 4.09 -10.85
CA GLU A 40 -0.64 2.76 -10.71
C GLU A 40 -1.69 1.65 -10.66
N ILE A 41 -2.73 1.83 -9.84
CA ILE A 41 -3.77 0.81 -9.64
C ILE A 41 -4.80 0.82 -10.77
N CYS A 42 -5.28 2.00 -11.19
CA CYS A 42 -6.41 2.09 -12.13
C CYS A 42 -5.97 2.14 -13.60
N THR A 43 -4.82 2.79 -13.90
CA THR A 43 -4.33 2.95 -15.28
C THR A 43 -3.37 1.84 -15.62
N ASP A 44 -2.32 1.65 -14.83
CA ASP A 44 -1.30 0.63 -15.05
C ASP A 44 -1.75 -0.77 -14.66
N LYS A 45 -2.82 -0.87 -13.86
CA LYS A 45 -3.43 -2.12 -13.37
C LYS A 45 -2.40 -3.03 -12.71
N LEU A 46 -1.57 -2.46 -11.84
CA LEU A 46 -0.42 -3.16 -11.25
C LEU A 46 -0.80 -4.52 -10.68
N TYR A 47 -1.87 -4.60 -9.89
CA TYR A 47 -2.30 -5.84 -9.23
C TYR A 47 -3.16 -6.76 -10.12
N PHE A 48 -3.52 -6.33 -11.34
CA PHE A 48 -4.37 -7.08 -12.27
C PHE A 48 -3.60 -7.54 -13.52
N ARG A 49 -2.34 -7.93 -13.34
CA ARG A 49 -1.47 -8.45 -14.41
C ARG A 49 -1.33 -9.97 -14.31
N GLU A 50 -0.67 -10.56 -15.30
CA GLU A 50 -0.35 -11.99 -15.36
C GLU A 50 -1.55 -12.91 -15.15
N GLY A 51 -2.75 -12.44 -15.57
CA GLY A 51 -4.02 -13.17 -15.46
C GLY A 51 -4.64 -13.14 -14.06
N VAL A 52 -4.11 -12.38 -13.11
CA VAL A 52 -4.79 -12.09 -11.84
C VAL A 52 -6.04 -11.27 -12.13
N SER A 53 -7.18 -11.71 -11.59
CA SER A 53 -8.49 -11.10 -11.83
C SER A 53 -9.41 -11.32 -10.64
N ILE A 54 -10.44 -10.50 -10.55
CA ILE A 54 -11.50 -10.59 -9.56
C ILE A 54 -12.79 -10.97 -10.29
N SER A 55 -13.54 -11.91 -9.70
CA SER A 55 -14.90 -12.26 -10.13
C SER A 55 -15.91 -11.74 -9.11
N PRO A 56 -17.14 -11.40 -9.54
CA PRO A 56 -18.21 -11.04 -8.60
C PRO A 56 -18.41 -12.12 -7.53
N GLY A 57 -18.50 -11.70 -6.26
CA GLY A 57 -18.61 -12.60 -5.11
C GLY A 57 -17.29 -13.16 -4.58
N ASP A 58 -16.15 -12.87 -5.21
CA ASP A 58 -14.84 -13.22 -4.64
C ASP A 58 -14.60 -12.51 -3.31
N ILE A 59 -14.00 -13.23 -2.37
CA ILE A 59 -13.44 -12.61 -1.18
C ILE A 59 -12.03 -12.11 -1.52
N VAL A 60 -11.80 -10.84 -1.28
CA VAL A 60 -10.52 -10.17 -1.54
C VAL A 60 -9.94 -9.66 -0.21
N PHE A 61 -8.68 -9.94 0.03
CA PHE A 61 -7.92 -9.34 1.13
C PHE A 61 -7.02 -8.25 0.55
N ASP A 62 -7.21 -7.02 1.02
CA ASP A 62 -6.41 -5.84 0.67
C ASP A 62 -5.54 -5.46 1.86
N VAL A 63 -4.31 -5.94 1.86
CA VAL A 63 -3.33 -5.69 2.93
C VAL A 63 -2.47 -4.49 2.57
N GLY A 64 -2.42 -3.48 3.47
CA GLY A 64 -1.91 -2.16 3.18
C GLY A 64 -2.90 -1.41 2.26
N ALA A 65 -4.16 -1.28 2.73
CA ALA A 65 -5.22 -0.72 1.91
C ALA A 65 -5.06 0.79 1.67
N ASN A 66 -4.25 1.46 2.49
CA ASN A 66 -4.03 2.91 2.44
C ASN A 66 -5.39 3.65 2.39
N ILE A 67 -5.57 4.65 1.55
CA ILE A 67 -6.85 5.37 1.39
C ILE A 67 -7.93 4.58 0.62
N GLY A 68 -7.67 3.32 0.23
CA GLY A 68 -8.66 2.40 -0.32
C GLY A 68 -8.81 2.39 -1.84
N VAL A 69 -7.83 2.86 -2.61
CA VAL A 69 -7.94 2.86 -4.09
C VAL A 69 -8.13 1.46 -4.63
N PHE A 70 -7.33 0.47 -4.19
CA PHE A 70 -7.50 -0.92 -4.61
C PHE A 70 -8.81 -1.50 -4.09
N THR A 71 -9.16 -1.25 -2.81
CA THR A 71 -10.45 -1.63 -2.22
C THR A 71 -11.63 -1.20 -3.10
N LEU A 72 -11.67 0.06 -3.55
CA LEU A 72 -12.72 0.59 -4.42
C LEU A 72 -12.72 -0.08 -5.80
N CYS A 73 -11.54 -0.32 -6.39
CA CYS A 73 -11.41 -1.04 -7.65
C CYS A 73 -11.95 -2.47 -7.56
N ALA A 74 -11.69 -3.16 -6.46
CA ALA A 74 -12.18 -4.51 -6.21
C ALA A 74 -13.69 -4.53 -5.94
N ALA A 75 -14.20 -3.60 -5.14
CA ALA A 75 -15.63 -3.47 -4.85
C ALA A 75 -16.46 -3.20 -6.11
N LYS A 76 -15.97 -2.35 -7.01
CA LYS A 76 -16.63 -2.10 -8.32
C LYS A 76 -16.72 -3.35 -9.20
N GLN A 77 -15.86 -4.35 -8.99
CA GLN A 77 -15.93 -5.64 -9.67
C GLN A 77 -16.85 -6.63 -8.97
N GLY A 78 -17.50 -6.22 -7.87
CA GLY A 78 -18.47 -7.04 -7.13
C GLY A 78 -17.85 -8.00 -6.13
N ALA A 79 -16.61 -7.76 -5.69
CA ALA A 79 -15.97 -8.52 -4.64
C ALA A 79 -16.47 -8.14 -3.23
N HIS A 80 -16.30 -9.06 -2.27
CA HIS A 80 -16.36 -8.77 -0.84
C HIS A 80 -14.97 -8.57 -0.31
N ILE A 81 -14.68 -7.40 0.28
CA ILE A 81 -13.33 -7.00 0.63
C ILE A 81 -13.14 -6.96 2.15
N TYR A 82 -11.99 -7.49 2.60
CA TYR A 82 -11.41 -7.25 3.91
C TYR A 82 -10.17 -6.37 3.70
N ALA A 83 -10.28 -5.09 4.04
CA ALA A 83 -9.22 -4.09 3.86
C ALA A 83 -8.53 -3.80 5.18
N PHE A 84 -7.20 -3.91 5.21
CA PHE A 84 -6.38 -3.76 6.41
C PHE A 84 -5.48 -2.53 6.27
N GLU A 85 -5.67 -1.56 7.17
CA GLU A 85 -4.87 -0.33 7.23
C GLU A 85 -4.57 0.00 8.69
N PRO A 86 -3.30 -0.09 9.14
CA PRO A 86 -2.95 0.12 10.53
C PRO A 86 -2.99 1.57 11.00
N ILE A 87 -2.67 2.55 10.12
CA ILE A 87 -2.56 3.95 10.50
C ILE A 87 -3.94 4.58 10.66
N PRO A 88 -4.31 5.09 11.87
CA PRO A 88 -5.67 5.57 12.13
C PRO A 88 -6.15 6.70 11.20
N SER A 89 -5.28 7.67 10.87
CA SER A 89 -5.64 8.78 9.97
C SER A 89 -5.92 8.31 8.55
N THR A 90 -5.13 7.37 8.04
CA THR A 90 -5.28 6.76 6.71
C THR A 90 -6.50 5.85 6.68
N PHE A 91 -6.72 5.08 7.75
CA PHE A 91 -7.90 4.24 7.92
C PHE A 91 -9.20 5.07 7.94
N GLU A 92 -9.23 6.24 8.58
CA GLU A 92 -10.39 7.15 8.56
C GLU A 92 -10.75 7.53 7.11
N VAL A 93 -9.75 7.82 6.28
CA VAL A 93 -9.96 8.14 4.86
C VAL A 93 -10.44 6.93 4.07
N LEU A 94 -9.88 5.74 4.31
CA LEU A 94 -10.34 4.47 3.74
C LEU A 94 -11.84 4.26 4.02
N GLN A 95 -12.27 4.42 5.27
CA GLN A 95 -13.70 4.30 5.64
C GLN A 95 -14.56 5.34 4.93
N HIS A 96 -14.12 6.60 4.89
CA HIS A 96 -14.85 7.65 4.17
C HIS A 96 -15.00 7.32 2.68
N ASN A 97 -13.98 6.75 2.04
CA ASN A 97 -14.01 6.37 0.65
C ASN A 97 -14.95 5.19 0.39
N ILE A 98 -14.95 4.17 1.25
CA ILE A 98 -15.90 3.05 1.19
C ILE A 98 -17.34 3.58 1.29
N HIS A 99 -17.60 4.46 2.25
CA HIS A 99 -18.92 5.06 2.48
C HIS A 99 -19.35 5.96 1.30
N LEU A 100 -18.46 6.82 0.79
CA LEU A 100 -18.73 7.70 -0.34
C LEU A 100 -19.22 6.94 -1.58
N HIS A 101 -18.73 5.71 -1.77
CA HIS A 101 -19.08 4.85 -2.90
C HIS A 101 -20.22 3.88 -2.60
N GLY A 102 -20.78 3.88 -1.38
CA GLY A 102 -21.88 2.99 -0.99
C GLY A 102 -21.48 1.52 -0.90
N PHE A 103 -20.20 1.24 -0.59
CA PHE A 103 -19.66 -0.12 -0.50
C PHE A 103 -19.63 -0.68 0.92
N ASP A 104 -20.26 -0.02 1.91
CA ASP A 104 -20.26 -0.42 3.32
C ASP A 104 -20.72 -1.87 3.56
N ASN A 105 -21.57 -2.41 2.68
CA ASN A 105 -22.08 -3.78 2.80
C ASN A 105 -21.14 -4.85 2.23
N ILE A 106 -20.14 -4.48 1.43
CA ILE A 106 -19.24 -5.42 0.75
C ILE A 106 -17.75 -5.18 1.04
N ALA A 107 -17.40 -4.03 1.59
CA ALA A 107 -16.02 -3.70 1.98
C ALA A 107 -15.92 -3.42 3.48
N GLN A 108 -15.21 -4.27 4.19
CA GLN A 108 -14.99 -4.19 5.64
C GLN A 108 -13.57 -3.68 5.90
N ALA A 109 -13.44 -2.42 6.29
CA ALA A 109 -12.17 -1.86 6.71
C ALA A 109 -11.84 -2.27 8.16
N ARG A 110 -10.58 -2.60 8.43
CA ARG A 110 -10.02 -2.99 9.72
C ARG A 110 -8.82 -2.11 10.05
N ASN A 111 -8.87 -1.39 11.18
CA ASN A 111 -7.73 -0.60 11.64
C ASN A 111 -6.70 -1.48 12.34
N ILE A 112 -6.11 -2.39 11.58
CA ILE A 112 -5.02 -3.28 11.99
C ILE A 112 -4.07 -3.50 10.81
N GLY A 113 -2.80 -3.74 11.10
CA GLY A 113 -1.87 -4.31 10.14
C GLY A 113 -1.88 -5.85 10.20
N LEU A 114 -1.22 -6.49 9.23
CA LEU A 114 -0.95 -7.92 9.27
C LEU A 114 0.54 -8.19 9.48
N SER A 115 0.84 -9.25 10.23
CA SER A 115 2.18 -9.63 10.65
C SER A 115 2.25 -11.14 10.88
N ASN A 116 3.36 -11.65 11.43
CA ASN A 116 3.52 -13.07 11.78
C ASN A 116 2.86 -13.45 13.11
N ARG A 117 2.42 -12.48 13.91
CA ARG A 117 1.72 -12.69 15.19
C ARG A 117 0.81 -11.51 15.53
N ALA A 118 -0.17 -11.76 16.40
CA ALA A 118 -1.00 -10.71 16.96
C ALA A 118 -0.22 -9.95 18.04
N GLU A 119 -0.02 -8.66 17.84
CA GLU A 119 0.73 -7.79 18.75
C GLU A 119 0.41 -6.31 18.50
N GLU A 120 0.93 -5.43 19.35
CA GLU A 120 0.99 -3.99 19.09
C GLU A 120 2.43 -3.62 18.73
N LYS A 121 2.59 -2.80 17.69
CA LYS A 121 3.89 -2.30 17.20
C LYS A 121 3.84 -0.80 17.00
N LEU A 122 4.99 -0.15 17.13
CA LEU A 122 5.17 1.22 16.67
C LEU A 122 5.35 1.23 15.16
N MET A 123 4.49 1.97 14.47
CA MET A 123 4.61 2.32 13.06
C MET A 123 5.28 3.67 12.92
N PHE A 124 6.16 3.80 11.94
CA PHE A 124 6.68 5.07 11.47
C PHE A 124 5.75 5.60 10.40
N HIS A 125 4.97 6.62 10.75
CA HIS A 125 4.04 7.28 9.85
C HIS A 125 4.68 8.53 9.27
N TYR A 126 4.60 8.68 7.95
CA TYR A 126 5.09 9.83 7.20
C TYR A 126 3.89 10.63 6.67
N PRO A 127 3.38 11.65 7.42
CA PRO A 127 2.17 12.36 7.02
C PRO A 127 2.23 12.97 5.61
N GLU A 128 3.43 13.30 5.13
CA GLU A 128 3.63 13.83 3.77
C GLU A 128 3.66 12.73 2.69
N TRP A 129 3.98 11.46 3.08
CA TRP A 129 4.11 10.32 2.19
C TRP A 129 3.65 9.03 2.88
N SER A 130 2.33 8.88 3.04
CA SER A 130 1.74 7.73 3.75
C SER A 130 1.95 6.39 3.04
N VAL A 131 2.31 6.40 1.77
CA VAL A 131 2.74 5.20 1.03
C VAL A 131 4.08 4.64 1.54
N CYS A 132 4.82 5.37 2.37
CA CYS A 132 6.07 4.91 2.99
C CYS A 132 5.90 4.47 4.45
N ASP A 133 4.66 4.35 4.95
CA ASP A 133 4.39 3.99 6.34
C ASP A 133 4.84 2.56 6.63
N SER A 134 5.74 2.37 7.60
CA SER A 134 6.31 1.07 7.94
C SER A 134 6.60 0.95 9.43
N TRP A 135 6.68 -0.28 9.97
CA TRP A 135 7.24 -0.50 11.31
C TRP A 135 8.75 -0.79 11.29
N ILE A 136 9.34 -0.90 10.11
CA ILE A 136 10.79 -1.07 9.94
C ILE A 136 11.40 0.30 9.70
N VAL A 137 12.35 0.69 10.57
CA VAL A 137 13.13 1.92 10.35
C VAL A 137 13.98 1.71 9.11
N GLN A 138 13.84 2.61 8.18
CA GLN A 138 14.58 2.57 6.92
C GLN A 138 15.53 3.76 6.87
N ASP A 139 16.68 3.63 7.51
CA ASP A 139 17.72 4.66 7.39
C ASP A 139 18.23 4.80 5.95
N ASP A 140 18.10 3.71 5.15
CA ASP A 140 18.64 3.63 3.80
C ASP A 140 17.66 4.11 2.70
N TRP A 141 16.34 4.28 2.97
CA TRP A 141 15.39 4.64 1.92
C TRP A 141 15.62 6.06 1.38
N ILE A 142 16.05 7.00 2.23
CA ILE A 142 16.41 8.36 1.83
C ILE A 142 17.58 8.30 0.84
N GLU A 143 18.58 7.50 1.17
CA GLU A 143 19.74 7.29 0.31
C GLU A 143 19.34 6.65 -1.00
N LEU A 144 18.55 5.57 -0.97
CA LEU A 144 18.03 4.88 -2.14
C LEU A 144 17.23 5.81 -3.06
N MET A 145 16.28 6.59 -2.53
CA MET A 145 15.49 7.54 -3.31
C MET A 145 16.33 8.68 -3.85
N THR A 146 17.34 9.11 -3.09
CA THR A 146 18.25 10.20 -3.51
C THR A 146 19.22 9.71 -4.59
N GLU A 147 19.73 8.50 -4.49
CA GLU A 147 20.55 7.88 -5.55
C GLU A 147 19.74 7.67 -6.83
N ASN A 148 18.47 7.30 -6.69
CA ASN A 148 17.52 7.12 -7.80
C ASN A 148 16.67 8.38 -8.07
N TRP A 149 17.20 9.57 -7.83
CA TRP A 149 16.46 10.83 -7.89
C TRP A 149 15.74 11.08 -9.23
N GLU A 150 16.25 10.60 -10.36
CA GLU A 150 15.58 10.73 -11.67
C GLU A 150 14.28 9.92 -11.70
N ASN A 151 14.29 8.70 -11.16
CA ASN A 151 13.09 7.88 -11.03
C ASN A 151 12.10 8.50 -10.03
N THR A 152 12.60 9.01 -8.90
CA THR A 152 11.79 9.74 -7.90
C THR A 152 11.14 10.98 -8.52
N LEU A 153 11.90 11.73 -9.32
CA LEU A 153 11.37 12.90 -10.02
C LEU A 153 10.32 12.49 -11.07
N ASP A 154 10.50 11.37 -11.76
CA ASP A 154 9.53 10.88 -12.74
C ASP A 154 8.18 10.50 -12.12
N LEU A 155 8.14 10.12 -10.83
CA LEU A 155 6.87 9.92 -10.12
C LEU A 155 6.07 11.22 -10.05
N PHE A 156 6.73 12.38 -9.89
CA PHE A 156 6.05 13.67 -9.87
C PHE A 156 5.42 14.04 -11.21
N GLN A 157 5.82 13.44 -12.32
CA GLN A 157 5.20 13.73 -13.63
C GLN A 157 3.68 13.47 -13.59
N ILE A 158 3.26 12.47 -12.82
CA ILE A 158 1.84 12.08 -12.67
C ILE A 158 1.28 12.67 -11.37
N ALA A 159 2.01 12.54 -10.29
CA ALA A 159 1.57 12.90 -8.94
C ALA A 159 1.45 14.44 -8.78
N ASP A 160 2.44 15.18 -9.23
CA ASP A 160 2.54 16.65 -9.10
C ASP A 160 3.21 17.25 -10.35
N PRO A 161 2.49 17.36 -11.49
CA PRO A 161 3.06 17.83 -12.76
C PRO A 161 3.68 19.21 -12.71
N ASP A 162 3.19 20.09 -11.84
CA ASP A 162 3.72 21.45 -11.71
C ASP A 162 5.07 21.44 -10.98
N ARG A 163 5.20 20.66 -9.93
CA ARG A 163 6.47 20.41 -9.25
C ARG A 163 7.48 19.75 -10.18
N TYR A 164 7.07 18.73 -10.95
CA TYR A 164 7.91 18.11 -11.96
C TYR A 164 8.48 19.13 -12.93
N LYS A 165 7.62 19.98 -13.53
CA LYS A 165 8.05 21.04 -14.47
C LYS A 165 8.98 22.04 -13.79
N ALA A 166 8.68 22.47 -12.58
CA ALA A 166 9.52 23.39 -11.82
C ALA A 166 10.92 22.85 -11.62
N ILE A 167 11.05 21.59 -11.18
CA ILE A 167 12.34 20.93 -10.95
C ILE A 167 13.06 20.73 -12.30
N ARG A 168 12.39 20.25 -13.35
CA ARG A 168 12.98 20.07 -14.68
C ARG A 168 13.46 21.36 -15.31
N SER A 169 12.91 22.52 -14.93
CA SER A 169 13.35 23.84 -15.41
C SER A 169 14.64 24.35 -14.75
N LEU A 170 15.12 23.69 -13.70
CA LEU A 170 16.39 24.04 -13.07
C LEU A 170 17.56 23.81 -14.02
N GLY A 171 18.55 24.71 -13.97
CA GLY A 171 19.61 24.85 -14.97
C GLY A 171 20.61 23.68 -15.06
N SER A 172 20.68 22.80 -14.04
CA SER A 172 21.60 21.66 -14.03
C SER A 172 21.01 20.42 -13.36
N LYS A 173 21.52 19.24 -13.71
CA LYS A 173 21.15 17.97 -13.06
C LYS A 173 21.43 18.01 -11.55
N SER A 174 22.51 18.64 -11.11
CA SER A 174 22.82 18.78 -9.68
C SER A 174 21.71 19.55 -8.96
N GLN A 175 21.26 20.70 -9.50
CA GLN A 175 20.16 21.46 -8.92
C GLN A 175 18.85 20.68 -8.87
N GLN A 176 18.57 19.85 -9.89
CA GLN A 176 17.40 18.97 -9.89
C GLN A 176 17.51 17.90 -8.80
N GLN A 177 18.67 17.27 -8.65
CA GLN A 177 18.95 16.28 -7.61
C GLN A 177 18.82 16.89 -6.20
N ASP A 178 19.40 18.08 -5.99
CA ASP A 178 19.32 18.78 -4.71
C ASP A 178 17.86 19.11 -4.34
N ALA A 179 17.05 19.55 -5.32
CA ALA A 179 15.63 19.83 -5.11
C ALA A 179 14.82 18.56 -4.76
N VAL A 180 15.12 17.43 -5.40
CA VAL A 180 14.49 16.15 -5.05
C VAL A 180 14.91 15.70 -3.66
N ARG A 181 16.21 15.80 -3.32
CA ARG A 181 16.74 15.47 -2.00
C ARG A 181 16.04 16.28 -0.91
N GLU A 182 15.87 17.60 -1.07
CA GLU A 182 15.20 18.45 -0.10
C GLU A 182 13.75 18.01 0.15
N ILE A 183 13.06 17.54 -0.87
CA ILE A 183 11.69 17.02 -0.74
C ILE A 183 11.69 15.74 0.10
N ILE A 184 12.61 14.81 -0.20
CA ILE A 184 12.73 13.54 0.52
C ILE A 184 13.09 13.78 1.99
N GLU A 185 14.09 14.62 2.27
CA GLU A 185 14.53 14.97 3.63
C GLU A 185 13.39 15.62 4.44
N ARG A 186 12.61 16.50 3.82
CA ARG A 186 11.46 17.12 4.48
C ARG A 186 10.37 16.11 4.80
N ALA A 187 10.06 15.20 3.87
CA ALA A 187 9.08 14.15 4.10
C ALA A 187 9.53 13.23 5.25
N SER A 188 10.79 12.81 5.24
CA SER A 188 11.38 12.01 6.32
C SER A 188 11.36 12.74 7.68
N ALA A 189 11.69 14.03 7.71
CA ALA A 189 11.65 14.81 8.94
C ALA A 189 10.23 14.99 9.51
N SER A 190 9.20 14.72 8.73
CA SER A 190 7.79 14.76 9.18
C SER A 190 7.34 13.51 9.95
N GLN A 191 8.20 12.48 10.03
CA GLN A 191 7.92 11.21 10.66
C GLN A 191 7.37 11.34 12.08
N VAL A 192 6.33 10.55 12.38
CA VAL A 192 5.79 10.36 13.73
C VAL A 192 5.65 8.87 14.02
N GLN A 193 5.71 8.51 15.31
CA GLN A 193 5.51 7.13 15.73
C GLN A 193 4.09 6.95 16.24
N ILE A 194 3.40 5.94 15.74
CA ILE A 194 2.01 5.60 16.08
C ILE A 194 1.95 4.14 16.52
N GLU A 195 1.38 3.87 17.68
CA GLU A 195 1.13 2.50 18.12
C GLU A 195 -0.06 1.91 17.35
N CYS A 196 0.18 0.81 16.66
CA CYS A 196 -0.81 0.14 15.83
C CYS A 196 -0.98 -1.33 16.23
N LYS A 197 -2.19 -1.86 16.04
CA LYS A 197 -2.52 -3.27 16.28
C LYS A 197 -2.24 -4.10 15.05
N PHE A 198 -1.73 -5.30 15.29
CA PHE A 198 -1.46 -6.29 14.26
C PHE A 198 -2.12 -7.63 14.57
N ASP A 199 -2.46 -8.36 13.52
CA ASP A 199 -2.95 -9.74 13.58
C ASP A 199 -2.23 -10.59 12.52
N THR A 200 -2.48 -11.88 12.48
CA THR A 200 -2.03 -12.74 11.39
C THR A 200 -3.13 -12.91 10.35
N LEU A 201 -2.75 -13.14 9.09
CA LEU A 201 -3.70 -13.47 8.05
C LEU A 201 -4.53 -14.71 8.44
N SER A 202 -3.89 -15.74 8.99
CA SER A 202 -4.57 -16.94 9.50
C SER A 202 -5.50 -16.67 10.68
N GLY A 203 -5.16 -15.70 11.54
CA GLY A 203 -6.04 -15.26 12.63
C GLY A 203 -7.34 -14.65 12.09
N VAL A 204 -7.23 -13.81 11.07
CA VAL A 204 -8.40 -13.23 10.39
C VAL A 204 -9.22 -14.32 9.68
N ILE A 205 -8.58 -15.21 8.92
CA ILE A 205 -9.25 -16.33 8.23
C ILE A 205 -10.08 -17.15 9.23
N ALA A 206 -9.51 -17.49 10.38
CA ALA A 206 -10.20 -18.28 11.40
C ALA A 206 -11.36 -17.52 12.05
N ARG A 207 -11.17 -16.26 12.43
CA ARG A 207 -12.17 -15.43 13.08
C ARG A 207 -13.38 -15.14 12.20
N GLU A 208 -13.13 -14.85 10.92
CA GLU A 208 -14.18 -14.54 9.94
C GLU A 208 -14.71 -15.80 9.23
N ASN A 209 -14.21 -17.00 9.59
CA ASN A 209 -14.58 -18.28 8.99
C ASN A 209 -14.44 -18.29 7.45
N ILE A 210 -13.38 -17.69 6.93
CA ILE A 210 -13.13 -17.57 5.49
C ILE A 210 -12.77 -18.93 4.89
N GLN A 211 -13.55 -19.37 3.91
CA GLN A 211 -13.34 -20.67 3.25
C GLN A 211 -12.48 -20.57 2.00
N SER A 212 -12.53 -19.44 1.30
CA SER A 212 -11.74 -19.21 0.08
C SER A 212 -11.46 -17.72 -0.09
N ILE A 213 -10.25 -17.39 -0.50
CA ILE A 213 -9.81 -16.04 -0.86
C ILE A 213 -9.52 -16.02 -2.35
N GLY A 214 -10.29 -15.23 -3.09
CA GLY A 214 -10.16 -15.07 -4.54
C GLY A 214 -8.87 -14.38 -4.91
N LEU A 215 -8.53 -13.31 -4.16
CA LEU A 215 -7.30 -12.56 -4.34
C LEU A 215 -6.79 -12.03 -2.99
N LEU A 216 -5.52 -12.28 -2.71
CA LEU A 216 -4.74 -11.64 -1.66
C LEU A 216 -3.86 -10.57 -2.31
N LYS A 217 -4.17 -9.29 -2.12
CA LYS A 217 -3.26 -8.18 -2.43
C LYS A 217 -2.41 -7.91 -1.20
N LEU A 218 -1.10 -7.86 -1.39
CA LEU A 218 -0.10 -7.51 -0.38
C LEU A 218 0.72 -6.32 -0.85
N ASP A 219 0.72 -5.27 -0.06
CA ASP A 219 1.50 -4.07 -0.28
C ASP A 219 1.61 -3.36 1.09
N ALA A 220 2.57 -3.78 1.88
CA ALA A 220 2.69 -3.40 3.29
C ALA A 220 4.16 -3.10 3.63
N GLU A 221 4.74 -2.22 2.85
CA GLU A 221 6.02 -1.56 3.03
C GLU A 221 7.03 -2.34 3.91
N PHE A 222 7.86 -3.18 3.23
CA PHE A 222 8.92 -4.02 3.83
C PHE A 222 8.48 -5.12 4.79
N ALA A 223 7.17 -5.30 5.02
CA ALA A 223 6.62 -6.35 5.88
C ALA A 223 6.46 -7.72 5.19
N ASP A 224 6.94 -7.84 3.98
CA ASP A 224 6.71 -8.92 3.04
C ASP A 224 6.82 -10.32 3.67
N TRP A 225 8.02 -10.67 4.12
CA TRP A 225 8.29 -11.98 4.72
C TRP A 225 7.56 -12.18 6.05
N GLU A 226 7.39 -11.12 6.82
CA GLU A 226 6.74 -11.21 8.11
C GLU A 226 5.28 -11.58 7.95
N ILE A 227 4.58 -10.96 7.00
CA ILE A 227 3.18 -11.29 6.69
C ILE A 227 3.06 -12.71 6.14
N LEU A 228 3.90 -13.08 5.18
CA LEU A 228 3.89 -14.43 4.59
C LEU A 228 4.13 -15.52 5.64
N SER A 229 5.03 -15.28 6.60
CA SER A 229 5.32 -16.22 7.70
C SER A 229 4.19 -16.35 8.73
N GLY A 230 3.28 -15.38 8.77
CA GLY A 230 2.06 -15.40 9.61
C GLY A 230 0.93 -16.26 9.03
N VAL A 231 1.09 -16.78 7.79
CA VAL A 231 0.10 -17.63 7.15
C VAL A 231 0.39 -19.09 7.44
N LYS A 232 -0.54 -19.80 8.08
CA LYS A 232 -0.42 -21.23 8.35
C LYS A 232 -0.45 -22.04 7.06
N ALA A 233 0.25 -23.18 7.05
CA ALA A 233 0.39 -24.03 5.86
C ALA A 233 -0.97 -24.45 5.26
N GLU A 234 -1.95 -24.77 6.10
CA GLU A 234 -3.29 -25.16 5.65
C GLU A 234 -4.07 -24.02 4.99
N ASP A 235 -3.82 -22.76 5.38
CA ASP A 235 -4.57 -21.60 4.87
C ASP A 235 -4.11 -21.18 3.46
N TRP A 236 -2.88 -21.54 3.06
CA TRP A 236 -2.44 -21.34 1.68
C TRP A 236 -3.34 -22.04 0.67
N ASN A 237 -3.98 -23.16 1.05
CA ASN A 237 -4.93 -23.85 0.18
C ASN A 237 -6.22 -23.06 -0.08
N ARG A 238 -6.54 -22.10 0.78
CA ARG A 238 -7.72 -21.22 0.65
C ARG A 238 -7.48 -20.03 -0.29
N ILE A 239 -6.20 -19.71 -0.59
CA ILE A 239 -5.82 -18.55 -1.39
C ILE A 239 -5.65 -19.00 -2.85
N ARG A 240 -6.43 -18.42 -3.76
CA ARG A 240 -6.41 -18.76 -5.20
C ARG A 240 -5.40 -17.93 -5.98
N GLN A 241 -5.29 -16.66 -5.63
CA GLN A 241 -4.41 -15.70 -6.32
C GLN A 241 -3.74 -14.79 -5.31
N VAL A 242 -2.52 -14.37 -5.63
CA VAL A 242 -1.77 -13.32 -4.91
C VAL A 242 -1.28 -12.30 -5.90
N ALA A 243 -1.38 -11.02 -5.55
CA ALA A 243 -0.68 -9.92 -6.20
C ALA A 243 0.05 -9.13 -5.11
N MET A 244 1.36 -9.10 -5.19
CA MET A 244 2.21 -8.59 -4.12
C MET A 244 3.25 -7.62 -4.64
N GLU A 245 3.36 -6.44 -4.02
CA GLU A 245 4.54 -5.60 -4.17
C GLU A 245 5.61 -6.09 -3.19
N VAL A 246 6.84 -6.22 -3.68
CA VAL A 246 8.02 -6.69 -2.94
C VAL A 246 8.99 -5.53 -2.83
N HIS A 247 9.22 -5.05 -1.62
CA HIS A 247 9.96 -3.81 -1.37
C HIS A 247 11.48 -4.01 -1.31
N VAL A 248 11.93 -5.21 -1.02
CA VAL A 248 13.35 -5.59 -1.09
C VAL A 248 13.59 -6.37 -2.37
N GLN A 249 14.27 -5.77 -3.35
CA GLN A 249 14.45 -6.37 -4.68
C GLN A 249 15.06 -7.78 -4.64
N SER A 250 16.00 -8.03 -3.72
CA SER A 250 16.60 -9.36 -3.53
C SER A 250 15.59 -10.44 -3.12
N ASP A 251 14.44 -10.06 -2.57
CA ASP A 251 13.42 -10.98 -2.08
C ASP A 251 12.44 -11.44 -3.16
N ALA A 252 12.38 -10.77 -4.31
CA ALA A 252 11.44 -11.12 -5.37
C ALA A 252 11.59 -12.56 -5.88
N ALA A 253 12.82 -13.05 -6.05
CA ALA A 253 13.07 -14.43 -6.49
C ALA A 253 12.79 -15.47 -5.38
N PRO A 254 13.26 -15.30 -4.12
CA PRO A 254 12.84 -16.10 -2.98
C PRO A 254 11.33 -16.16 -2.77
N ILE A 255 10.62 -15.03 -2.81
CA ILE A 255 9.16 -14.97 -2.67
C ILE A 255 8.47 -15.71 -3.83
N SER A 256 8.95 -15.54 -5.06
CA SER A 256 8.42 -16.28 -6.20
C SER A 256 8.60 -17.78 -6.03
N LYS A 257 9.74 -18.23 -5.50
CA LYS A 257 9.96 -19.64 -5.15
C LYS A 257 9.02 -20.09 -4.05
N PHE A 258 8.87 -19.30 -2.99
CA PHE A 258 7.96 -19.58 -1.89
C PHE A 258 6.53 -19.85 -2.39
N PHE A 259 5.97 -19.00 -3.27
CA PHE A 259 4.64 -19.24 -3.81
C PHE A 259 4.54 -20.53 -4.62
N ARG A 260 5.57 -20.91 -5.39
CA ARG A 260 5.58 -22.22 -6.07
C ARG A 260 5.56 -23.37 -5.06
N ASP A 261 6.30 -23.26 -3.98
CA ASP A 261 6.34 -24.26 -2.90
C ASP A 261 4.98 -24.36 -2.16
N GLN A 262 4.16 -23.24 -2.15
CA GLN A 262 2.78 -23.24 -1.66
C GLN A 262 1.74 -23.74 -2.70
N GLY A 263 2.18 -24.27 -3.83
CA GLY A 263 1.31 -24.88 -4.84
C GLY A 263 0.69 -23.90 -5.85
N PHE A 264 1.23 -22.69 -6.00
CA PHE A 264 0.85 -21.80 -7.09
C PHE A 264 1.53 -22.25 -8.39
N SER A 265 0.72 -22.62 -9.39
CA SER A 265 1.20 -23.18 -10.66
C SER A 265 1.75 -22.13 -11.63
N HIS A 266 1.24 -20.90 -11.55
CA HIS A 266 1.74 -19.77 -12.31
C HIS A 266 2.27 -18.70 -11.35
N VAL A 267 3.56 -18.39 -11.47
CA VAL A 267 4.21 -17.33 -10.68
C VAL A 267 5.08 -16.49 -11.60
N ALA A 268 4.74 -15.22 -11.73
CA ALA A 268 5.47 -14.24 -12.53
C ALA A 268 5.93 -13.08 -11.64
N GLY A 269 7.06 -12.48 -11.97
CA GLY A 269 7.59 -11.31 -11.28
C GLY A 269 8.07 -10.26 -12.29
N LYS A 270 7.95 -8.99 -11.91
CA LYS A 270 8.44 -7.87 -12.70
C LYS A 270 9.04 -6.81 -11.79
N GLN A 271 10.27 -6.38 -12.12
CA GLN A 271 10.88 -5.23 -11.46
C GLN A 271 10.15 -3.94 -11.84
N LEU A 272 9.92 -3.10 -10.84
CA LEU A 272 9.33 -1.77 -10.96
C LEU A 272 10.43 -0.69 -10.93
N LYS A 273 10.05 0.57 -11.20
CA LYS A 273 11.01 1.66 -11.38
C LYS A 273 11.79 2.03 -10.12
N MET A 274 11.18 1.92 -8.94
CA MET A 274 11.78 2.38 -7.67
C MET A 274 12.61 1.31 -6.96
N GLY A 275 13.04 0.25 -7.67
CA GLY A 275 13.80 -0.84 -7.06
C GLY A 275 12.93 -1.88 -6.36
N THR A 276 11.62 -1.69 -6.32
CA THR A 276 10.65 -2.70 -5.90
C THR A 276 10.35 -3.70 -7.02
N SER A 277 9.61 -4.73 -6.72
CA SER A 277 9.14 -5.71 -7.69
C SER A 277 7.68 -6.04 -7.43
N CYS A 278 6.93 -6.42 -8.45
CA CYS A 278 5.63 -7.01 -8.24
C CYS A 278 5.67 -8.50 -8.59
N VAL A 279 5.06 -9.33 -7.74
CA VAL A 279 4.94 -10.77 -7.93
C VAL A 279 3.45 -11.13 -8.00
N TRP A 280 3.07 -11.85 -9.05
CA TRP A 280 1.73 -12.39 -9.24
C TRP A 280 1.79 -13.91 -9.19
N ALA A 281 0.89 -14.52 -8.42
CA ALA A 281 0.82 -15.97 -8.27
C ALA A 281 -0.63 -16.46 -8.42
N ARG A 282 -0.84 -17.56 -9.14
CA ARG A 282 -2.15 -18.19 -9.34
C ARG A 282 -2.04 -19.72 -9.25
N LYS A 283 -3.07 -20.34 -8.66
CA LYS A 283 -3.25 -21.80 -8.66
C LYS A 283 -3.78 -22.32 -9.98
#